data_99a327188fe47c211b8b3aabd1c77c88
#
_entry.id   99a327188fe47c211b8b3aabd1c77c88
#
_cell.length_a   1.000
_cell.length_b   1.000
_cell.length_c   1.000
_cell.angle_alpha   90.00
_cell.angle_beta   90.00
_cell.angle_gamma   90.00
#
_symmetry.space_group_name_H-M   'P 1'
#
loop_
_entity.id
_entity.type
_entity.pdbx_description
1 polymer ?
#
loop_
_entity_poly.entity_id
_entity_poly.type
_entity_poly.pdbx_seq_one_letter_code
_entity_poly.pdbx_strand_id
1 'polypeptide(L)'
;MDADNRMATAKTVILNLLHDAYVRRDRVAAIVFRGRSAETVLQPTSSVSLARRHLERMAIGGTTPLPHGLLAAYKLMNRARRLDPTVRPLLVLVSDGNGNVSLGDGDPNGESLDIAKKIARDCINAVVVDSSPAPVRDQGTVMMYEDLKPKFCVELAAQMQALYLPMNAMSAARLGRLVMRRRDRALT
;
A
#
# COMPACT_ATOMS: atom_id res chain seq x y z
N MET A 1 -3.61 -19.59 -12.02
CA MET A 1 -4.49 -19.60 -10.83
C MET A 1 -4.06 -18.64 -9.71
N ASP A 2 -2.79 -18.28 -9.58
CA ASP A 2 -2.33 -17.49 -8.39
C ASP A 2 -2.59 -15.97 -8.45
N ALA A 3 -2.67 -15.36 -9.63
CA ALA A 3 -2.88 -13.90 -9.74
C ALA A 3 -4.29 -13.48 -9.30
N ASP A 4 -5.32 -14.24 -9.70
CA ASP A 4 -6.72 -13.95 -9.33
C ASP A 4 -6.96 -14.14 -7.83
N ASN A 5 -6.31 -15.13 -7.22
CA ASN A 5 -6.43 -15.38 -5.78
C ASN A 5 -5.77 -14.29 -4.94
N ARG A 6 -4.60 -13.80 -5.36
CA ARG A 6 -3.91 -12.67 -4.70
C ARG A 6 -4.74 -11.40 -4.77
N MET A 7 -5.36 -11.18 -5.92
CA MET A 7 -6.26 -10.08 -6.15
C MET A 7 -7.48 -10.12 -5.23
N ALA A 8 -8.13 -11.28 -5.14
CA ALA A 8 -9.26 -11.48 -4.23
C ALA A 8 -8.85 -11.25 -2.76
N THR A 9 -7.65 -11.71 -2.38
CA THR A 9 -7.10 -11.49 -1.04
C THR A 9 -6.85 -10.00 -0.78
N ALA A 10 -6.23 -9.29 -1.72
CA ALA A 10 -6.01 -7.85 -1.59
C ALA A 10 -7.32 -7.07 -1.43
N LYS A 11 -8.32 -7.35 -2.27
CA LYS A 11 -9.67 -6.77 -2.14
C LYS A 11 -10.29 -7.07 -0.78
N THR A 12 -10.17 -8.30 -0.30
CA THR A 12 -10.71 -8.69 1.02
C THR A 12 -10.02 -7.93 2.15
N VAL A 13 -8.68 -7.78 2.10
CA VAL A 13 -7.94 -6.96 3.08
C VAL A 13 -8.45 -5.52 3.09
N ILE A 14 -8.58 -4.91 1.92
CA ILE A 14 -9.04 -3.53 1.80
C ILE A 14 -10.49 -3.38 2.30
N LEU A 15 -11.38 -4.32 1.98
CA LEU A 15 -12.77 -4.30 2.46
C LEU A 15 -12.85 -4.42 4.00
N ASN A 16 -12.01 -5.26 4.61
CA ASN A 16 -11.95 -5.37 6.06
C ASN A 16 -11.46 -4.06 6.70
N LEU A 17 -10.43 -3.43 6.12
CA LEU A 17 -9.94 -2.13 6.58
C LEU A 17 -11.00 -1.04 6.47
N LEU A 18 -11.81 -1.05 5.42
CA LEU A 18 -12.94 -0.12 5.26
C LEU A 18 -14.03 -0.35 6.31
N HIS A 19 -14.33 -1.61 6.60
CA HIS A 19 -15.31 -1.94 7.65
C HIS A 19 -14.84 -1.42 9.02
N ASP A 20 -13.59 -1.67 9.36
CA ASP A 20 -13.00 -1.20 10.62
C ASP A 20 -12.96 0.34 10.70
N ALA A 21 -12.61 1.00 9.59
CA ALA A 21 -12.64 2.46 9.50
C ALA A 21 -14.05 3.04 9.72
N TYR A 22 -15.08 2.35 9.22
CA TYR A 22 -16.47 2.74 9.44
C TYR A 22 -16.88 2.67 10.91
N VAL A 23 -16.62 1.55 11.56
CA VAL A 23 -16.95 1.37 12.98
C VAL A 23 -16.32 2.48 13.83
N ARG A 24 -15.15 2.95 13.43
CA ARG A 24 -14.38 3.98 14.15
C ARG A 24 -14.65 5.41 13.67
N ARG A 25 -15.51 5.59 12.66
CA ARG A 25 -15.80 6.89 12.01
C ARG A 25 -14.57 7.56 11.40
N ASP A 26 -13.60 6.77 10.96
CA ASP A 26 -12.43 7.29 10.24
C ASP A 26 -12.79 7.77 8.85
N ARG A 27 -12.02 8.71 8.31
CA ARG A 27 -12.12 9.11 6.91
C ARG A 27 -11.18 8.26 6.08
N VAL A 28 -11.70 7.72 4.98
CA VAL A 28 -10.96 6.86 4.06
C VAL A 28 -10.82 7.54 2.71
N ALA A 29 -9.65 7.42 2.10
CA ALA A 29 -9.37 7.81 0.72
C ALA A 29 -8.78 6.62 -0.03
N ALA A 30 -8.93 6.57 -1.34
CA ALA A 30 -8.35 5.54 -2.17
C ALA A 30 -7.64 6.15 -3.39
N ILE A 31 -6.42 5.69 -3.61
CA ILE A 31 -5.60 6.04 -4.77
C ILE A 31 -5.29 4.77 -5.52
N VAL A 32 -5.59 4.77 -6.81
CA VAL A 32 -5.23 3.71 -7.73
C VAL A 32 -4.09 4.19 -8.60
N PHE A 33 -3.09 3.36 -8.75
CA PHE A 33 -1.97 3.62 -9.64
C PHE A 33 -1.83 2.46 -10.63
N ARG A 34 -2.01 2.77 -11.92
CA ARG A 34 -1.90 1.81 -13.02
C ARG A 34 -1.61 2.54 -14.33
N GLY A 35 -1.14 1.83 -15.33
CA GLY A 35 -0.76 2.43 -16.61
C GLY A 35 0.42 3.37 -16.41
N ARG A 36 0.23 4.66 -16.61
CA ARG A 36 1.29 5.67 -16.55
C ARG A 36 1.08 6.72 -15.44
N SER A 37 0.06 6.59 -14.62
CA SER A 37 -0.30 7.60 -13.61
C SER A 37 -0.96 7.03 -12.38
N ALA A 38 -1.21 7.88 -11.40
CA ALA A 38 -2.03 7.59 -10.24
C ALA A 38 -3.25 8.51 -10.20
N GLU A 39 -4.38 7.95 -9.77
CA GLU A 39 -5.65 8.67 -9.65
C GLU A 39 -6.22 8.53 -8.25
N THR A 40 -6.71 9.62 -7.67
CA THR A 40 -7.49 9.58 -6.44
C THR A 40 -8.94 9.25 -6.78
N VAL A 41 -9.27 7.97 -6.74
CA VAL A 41 -10.63 7.47 -7.07
C VAL A 41 -11.64 7.71 -5.97
N LEU A 42 -11.16 7.94 -4.73
CA LEU A 42 -12.00 8.29 -3.59
C LEU A 42 -11.33 9.39 -2.78
N GLN A 43 -11.97 10.54 -2.71
CA GLN A 43 -11.57 11.62 -1.80
C GLN A 43 -11.86 11.24 -0.35
N PRO A 44 -11.14 11.84 0.65
CA PRO A 44 -11.35 11.51 2.05
C PRO A 44 -12.81 11.63 2.48
N THR A 45 -13.44 10.50 2.79
CA THR A 45 -14.84 10.38 3.17
C THR A 45 -15.04 9.38 4.31
N SER A 46 -16.09 9.57 5.09
CA SER A 46 -16.57 8.59 6.07
C SER A 46 -17.64 7.64 5.49
N SER A 47 -18.03 7.82 4.22
CA SER A 47 -19.01 6.97 3.55
C SER A 47 -18.37 5.67 3.06
N VAL A 48 -18.55 4.59 3.81
CA VAL A 48 -18.06 3.25 3.46
C VAL A 48 -18.76 2.67 2.23
N SER A 49 -20.05 2.96 2.05
CA SER A 49 -20.79 2.51 0.87
C SER A 49 -20.18 3.07 -0.43
N LEU A 50 -19.76 4.34 -0.40
CA LEU A 50 -19.07 4.97 -1.51
C LEU A 50 -17.69 4.32 -1.75
N ALA A 51 -16.92 4.12 -0.68
CA ALA A 51 -15.61 3.50 -0.74
C ALA A 51 -15.67 2.07 -1.30
N ARG A 52 -16.61 1.26 -0.81
CA ARG A 52 -16.83 -0.11 -1.27
C ARG A 52 -17.17 -0.16 -2.75
N ARG A 53 -18.10 0.68 -3.22
CA ARG A 53 -18.52 0.74 -4.64
C ARG A 53 -17.35 1.09 -5.57
N HIS A 54 -16.47 2.01 -5.16
CA HIS A 54 -15.28 2.34 -5.93
C HIS A 54 -14.31 1.16 -6.00
N LEU A 55 -14.04 0.49 -4.88
CA LEU A 55 -13.13 -0.66 -4.82
C LEU A 55 -13.63 -1.88 -5.62
N GLU A 56 -14.93 -2.16 -5.59
CA GLU A 56 -15.52 -3.28 -6.35
C GLU A 56 -15.34 -3.08 -7.87
N ARG A 57 -15.36 -1.84 -8.34
CA ARG A 57 -15.21 -1.48 -9.76
C ARG A 57 -13.76 -1.36 -10.21
N MET A 58 -12.80 -1.40 -9.28
CA MET A 58 -11.38 -1.27 -9.63
C MET A 58 -10.92 -2.47 -10.47
N ALA A 59 -10.52 -2.19 -11.71
CA ALA A 59 -9.73 -3.12 -12.49
C ALA A 59 -8.28 -3.08 -11.97
N ILE A 60 -7.69 -4.23 -11.77
CA ILE A 60 -6.34 -4.38 -11.24
C ILE A 60 -5.49 -5.11 -12.27
N GLY A 61 -4.23 -4.69 -12.43
CA GLY A 61 -3.27 -5.24 -13.38
C GLY A 61 -2.71 -4.19 -14.34
N GLY A 62 -1.67 -4.54 -15.06
CA GLY A 62 -0.96 -3.67 -15.99
C GLY A 62 0.34 -3.12 -15.39
N THR A 63 0.86 -2.03 -15.96
CA THR A 63 2.06 -1.35 -15.46
C THR A 63 1.82 -0.70 -14.10
N THR A 64 2.87 -0.66 -13.28
CA THR A 64 2.81 -0.22 -11.87
C THR A 64 3.56 1.11 -11.70
N PRO A 65 2.91 2.28 -11.86
CA PRO A 65 3.52 3.58 -11.61
C PRO A 65 3.60 3.86 -10.10
N LEU A 66 4.40 3.06 -9.39
CA LEU A 66 4.52 3.10 -7.93
C LEU A 66 4.90 4.48 -7.39
N PRO A 67 5.91 5.19 -7.96
CA PRO A 67 6.26 6.53 -7.48
C PRO A 67 5.11 7.54 -7.66
N HIS A 68 4.29 7.41 -8.70
CA HIS A 68 3.09 8.24 -8.88
C HIS A 68 2.07 8.00 -7.77
N GLY A 69 1.81 6.72 -7.42
CA GLY A 69 0.92 6.34 -6.33
C GLY A 69 1.38 6.89 -4.98
N LEU A 70 2.66 6.71 -4.67
CA LEU A 70 3.26 7.21 -3.43
C LEU A 70 3.24 8.74 -3.36
N LEU A 71 3.55 9.42 -4.45
CA LEU A 71 3.53 10.89 -4.51
C LEU A 71 2.11 11.44 -4.33
N ALA A 72 1.12 10.82 -4.98
CA ALA A 72 -0.28 11.20 -4.83
C ALA A 72 -0.77 11.01 -3.39
N ALA A 73 -0.43 9.89 -2.76
CA ALA A 73 -0.76 9.61 -1.36
C ALA A 73 -0.09 10.62 -0.41
N TYR A 74 1.21 10.87 -0.59
CA TYR A 74 1.95 11.85 0.20
C TYR A 74 1.33 13.25 0.10
N LYS A 75 0.98 13.72 -1.11
CA LYS A 75 0.32 15.02 -1.32
C LYS A 75 -1.05 15.09 -0.64
N LEU A 76 -1.85 14.01 -0.75
CA LEU A 76 -3.18 13.93 -0.14
C LEU A 76 -3.11 14.00 1.39
N MET A 77 -2.20 13.23 2.00
CA MET A 77 -2.01 13.20 3.45
C MET A 77 -1.51 14.53 4.00
N ASN A 78 -0.56 15.18 3.32
CA ASN A 78 -0.09 16.49 3.72
C ASN A 78 -1.15 17.59 3.54
N ARG A 79 -2.00 17.49 2.53
CA ARG A 79 -3.17 18.37 2.40
C ARG A 79 -4.14 18.18 3.56
N ALA A 80 -4.43 16.94 3.94
CA ALA A 80 -5.32 16.65 5.07
C ALA A 80 -4.78 17.24 6.37
N ARG A 81 -3.48 17.08 6.66
CA ARG A 81 -2.84 17.67 7.86
C ARG A 81 -2.82 19.18 7.87
N ARG A 82 -2.71 19.84 6.71
CA ARG A 82 -2.77 21.31 6.61
C ARG A 82 -4.16 21.86 6.88
N LEU A 83 -5.20 21.12 6.47
CA LEU A 83 -6.59 21.50 6.71
C LEU A 83 -7.02 21.23 8.16
N ASP A 84 -6.49 20.20 8.76
CA ASP A 84 -6.76 19.81 10.14
C ASP A 84 -5.48 19.19 10.76
N PRO A 85 -4.73 19.94 11.58
CA PRO A 85 -3.50 19.47 12.22
C PRO A 85 -3.70 18.30 13.19
N THR A 86 -4.93 18.02 13.61
CA THR A 86 -5.24 16.88 14.49
C THR A 86 -5.29 15.55 13.75
N VAL A 87 -5.39 15.58 12.41
CA VAL A 87 -5.44 14.39 11.59
C VAL A 87 -4.13 13.59 11.70
N ARG A 88 -4.26 12.31 11.94
CA ARG A 88 -3.16 11.34 11.97
C ARG A 88 -3.33 10.36 10.79
N PRO A 89 -2.78 10.67 9.61
CA PRO A 89 -2.94 9.81 8.45
C PRO A 89 -2.19 8.49 8.61
N LEU A 90 -2.79 7.42 8.11
CA LEU A 90 -2.16 6.12 7.92
C LEU A 90 -2.16 5.79 6.43
N LEU A 91 -0.98 5.57 5.86
CA LEU A 91 -0.82 5.03 4.51
C LEU A 91 -0.86 3.50 4.55
N VAL A 92 -1.74 2.89 3.77
CA VAL A 92 -1.69 1.46 3.49
C VAL A 92 -1.39 1.27 2.02
N LEU A 93 -0.17 0.84 1.71
CA LEU A 93 0.27 0.50 0.36
C LEU A 93 0.06 -0.99 0.12
N VAL A 94 -0.63 -1.35 -0.95
CA VAL A 94 -0.73 -2.74 -1.45
C VAL A 94 -0.06 -2.80 -2.81
N SER A 95 1.05 -3.51 -2.92
CA SER A 95 1.85 -3.61 -4.15
C SER A 95 2.71 -4.88 -4.13
N ASP A 96 3.10 -5.38 -5.30
CA ASP A 96 4.12 -6.42 -5.46
C ASP A 96 5.55 -5.86 -5.52
N GLY A 97 5.68 -4.52 -5.47
CA GLY A 97 6.96 -3.82 -5.50
C GLY A 97 7.57 -3.63 -6.89
N ASN A 98 6.94 -4.12 -7.95
CA ASN A 98 7.45 -4.00 -9.32
C ASN A 98 7.11 -2.63 -9.94
N GLY A 99 7.68 -1.55 -9.39
CA GLY A 99 7.57 -0.22 -9.98
C GLY A 99 8.30 -0.17 -11.34
N ASN A 100 7.56 0.14 -12.41
CA ASN A 100 8.10 0.13 -13.78
C ASN A 100 7.81 1.40 -14.57
N VAL A 101 7.24 2.42 -13.94
CA VAL A 101 6.97 3.74 -14.55
C VAL A 101 7.47 4.83 -13.63
N SER A 102 8.44 5.62 -14.11
CA SER A 102 9.01 6.76 -13.39
C SER A 102 8.11 7.99 -13.46
N LEU A 103 8.35 8.95 -12.57
CA LEU A 103 7.71 10.29 -12.62
C LEU A 103 8.20 11.14 -13.79
N GLY A 104 9.40 10.86 -14.26
CA GLY A 104 10.08 11.52 -15.38
C GLY A 104 10.91 10.51 -16.16
N ASP A 105 12.19 10.78 -16.33
CA ASP A 105 13.14 9.92 -17.05
C ASP A 105 14.08 9.14 -16.10
N GLY A 106 13.75 9.10 -14.81
CA GLY A 106 14.57 8.48 -13.77
C GLY A 106 14.27 7.00 -13.52
N ASP A 107 14.90 6.47 -12.48
CA ASP A 107 14.63 5.11 -11.98
C ASP A 107 13.37 5.10 -11.09
N PRO A 108 12.32 4.34 -11.46
CA PRO A 108 11.08 4.26 -10.67
C PRO A 108 11.29 3.80 -9.22
N ASN A 109 12.26 2.92 -9.00
CA ASN A 109 12.56 2.41 -7.67
C ASN A 109 13.26 3.48 -6.81
N GLY A 110 14.26 4.16 -7.35
CA GLY A 110 14.94 5.28 -6.68
C GLY A 110 13.96 6.39 -6.31
N GLU A 111 13.09 6.81 -7.26
CA GLU A 111 12.05 7.80 -7.01
C GLU A 111 11.07 7.36 -5.89
N SER A 112 10.70 6.09 -5.89
CA SER A 112 9.82 5.52 -4.84
C SER A 112 10.50 5.57 -3.46
N LEU A 113 11.78 5.23 -3.37
CA LEU A 113 12.56 5.29 -2.13
C LEU A 113 12.71 6.74 -1.63
N ASP A 114 12.88 7.70 -2.52
CA ASP A 114 12.98 9.11 -2.14
C ASP A 114 11.66 9.66 -1.59
N ILE A 115 10.52 9.22 -2.14
CA ILE A 115 9.20 9.54 -1.58
C ILE A 115 9.01 8.82 -0.23
N ALA A 116 9.45 7.58 -0.11
CA ALA A 116 9.42 6.81 1.13
C ALA A 116 10.17 7.53 2.27
N LYS A 117 11.38 8.05 2.00
CA LYS A 117 12.14 8.88 2.94
C LYS A 117 11.38 10.15 3.36
N LYS A 118 10.67 10.81 2.43
CA LYS A 118 9.84 11.98 2.75
C LYS A 118 8.68 11.61 3.67
N ILE A 119 8.02 10.48 3.42
CA ILE A 119 6.93 9.94 4.27
C ILE A 119 7.44 9.67 5.69
N ALA A 120 8.61 9.04 5.83
CA ALA A 120 9.24 8.78 7.13
C ALA A 120 9.63 10.08 7.85
N ARG A 121 10.29 11.02 7.16
CA ARG A 121 10.70 12.31 7.71
C ARG A 121 9.52 13.11 8.23
N ASP A 122 8.38 13.08 7.54
CA ASP A 122 7.18 13.79 7.93
C ASP A 122 6.34 13.01 8.96
N CYS A 123 6.90 11.94 9.53
CA CYS A 123 6.27 11.10 10.56
C CYS A 123 4.86 10.62 10.15
N ILE A 124 4.70 10.24 8.88
CA ILE A 124 3.47 9.64 8.38
C ILE A 124 3.53 8.14 8.63
N ASN A 125 2.58 7.63 9.42
CA ASN A 125 2.51 6.19 9.65
C ASN A 125 2.17 5.44 8.37
N ALA A 126 2.87 4.32 8.13
CA ALA A 126 2.68 3.53 6.93
C ALA A 126 2.69 2.02 7.20
N VAL A 127 2.00 1.29 6.34
CA VAL A 127 2.01 -0.17 6.25
C VAL A 127 2.20 -0.54 4.79
N VAL A 128 3.14 -1.42 4.51
CA VAL A 128 3.37 -1.99 3.18
C VAL A 128 2.89 -3.43 3.18
N VAL A 129 1.84 -3.70 2.42
CA VAL A 129 1.30 -5.04 2.18
C VAL A 129 1.88 -5.56 0.88
N ASP A 130 2.79 -6.50 0.97
CA ASP A 130 3.45 -7.11 -0.17
C ASP A 130 2.58 -8.20 -0.79
N SER A 131 2.09 -7.95 -2.00
CA SER A 131 1.28 -8.90 -2.78
C SER A 131 2.09 -9.77 -3.74
N SER A 132 3.43 -9.73 -3.67
CA SER A 132 4.28 -10.56 -4.51
C SER A 132 4.05 -12.07 -4.24
N PRO A 133 4.26 -12.94 -5.25
CA PRO A 133 4.15 -14.38 -5.06
C PRO A 133 5.14 -14.86 -4.01
N ALA A 134 4.75 -15.93 -3.28
CA ALA A 134 5.70 -16.65 -2.46
C ALA A 134 6.82 -17.23 -3.36
N PRO A 135 8.08 -17.24 -2.90
CA PRO A 135 9.12 -17.97 -3.61
C PRO A 135 8.69 -19.43 -3.71
N VAL A 136 8.66 -19.96 -4.93
CA VAL A 136 8.41 -21.38 -5.18
C VAL A 136 9.63 -22.13 -4.66
N ARG A 137 9.48 -22.85 -3.56
CA ARG A 137 10.48 -23.79 -3.07
C ARG A 137 10.28 -25.11 -3.82
N ASP A 138 10.94 -25.26 -4.95
CA ASP A 138 11.05 -26.56 -5.58
C ASP A 138 12.15 -27.36 -4.85
N GLN A 139 11.84 -28.60 -4.46
CA GLN A 139 12.79 -29.48 -3.78
C GLN A 139 13.91 -29.81 -4.77
N GLY A 140 15.05 -29.14 -4.67
CA GLY A 140 16.23 -29.39 -5.49
C GLY A 140 16.79 -28.18 -6.26
N THR A 141 16.11 -27.04 -6.24
CA THR A 141 16.62 -25.83 -6.90
C THR A 141 17.66 -25.16 -6.01
N VAL A 142 18.89 -25.04 -6.49
CA VAL A 142 19.93 -24.22 -5.86
C VAL A 142 19.43 -22.77 -5.90
N MET A 143 19.33 -22.12 -4.72
CA MET A 143 18.95 -20.71 -4.64
C MET A 143 19.96 -19.87 -5.45
N MET A 144 19.49 -19.20 -6.48
CA MET A 144 20.30 -18.25 -7.22
C MET A 144 20.52 -17.01 -6.36
N TYR A 145 21.65 -16.32 -6.55
CA TYR A 145 21.99 -15.13 -5.76
C TYR A 145 20.92 -14.02 -5.83
N GLU A 146 20.11 -13.99 -6.89
CA GLU A 146 18.98 -13.08 -7.06
C GLU A 146 17.81 -13.36 -6.11
N ASP A 147 17.63 -14.61 -5.69
CA ASP A 147 16.57 -14.98 -4.72
C ASP A 147 16.91 -14.53 -3.30
N LEU A 148 18.17 -14.13 -3.05
CA LEU A 148 18.67 -13.64 -1.77
C LEU A 148 18.54 -12.12 -1.61
N LYS A 149 18.25 -11.39 -2.70
CA LYS A 149 18.04 -9.94 -2.62
C LYS A 149 16.76 -9.63 -1.85
N PRO A 150 16.78 -8.69 -0.91
CA PRO A 150 15.55 -8.26 -0.25
C PRO A 150 14.56 -7.76 -1.31
N LYS A 151 13.32 -8.25 -1.24
CA LYS A 151 12.26 -7.78 -2.13
C LYS A 151 12.10 -6.27 -1.97
N PHE A 152 11.87 -5.56 -3.07
CA PHE A 152 11.75 -4.10 -3.08
C PHE A 152 10.74 -3.57 -2.04
N CYS A 153 9.63 -4.28 -1.82
CA CYS A 153 8.67 -3.93 -0.77
C CYS A 153 9.27 -3.91 0.65
N VAL A 154 10.27 -4.76 0.93
CA VAL A 154 10.97 -4.78 2.23
C VAL A 154 11.82 -3.52 2.37
N GLU A 155 12.59 -3.19 1.34
CA GLU A 155 13.42 -1.98 1.30
C GLU A 155 12.55 -0.72 1.40
N LEU A 156 11.47 -0.65 0.63
CA LEU A 156 10.52 0.45 0.65
C LEU A 156 9.91 0.64 2.05
N ALA A 157 9.50 -0.46 2.69
CA ALA A 157 8.97 -0.42 4.06
C ALA A 157 10.01 0.08 5.06
N ALA A 158 11.28 -0.35 4.93
CA ALA A 158 12.37 0.11 5.78
C ALA A 158 12.60 1.63 5.62
N GLN A 159 12.66 2.15 4.39
CA GLN A 159 12.82 3.58 4.12
C GLN A 159 11.64 4.42 4.60
N MET A 160 10.42 3.88 4.58
CA MET A 160 9.22 4.51 5.12
C MET A 160 9.11 4.41 6.64
N GLN A 161 9.95 3.61 7.32
CA GLN A 161 9.74 3.17 8.71
C GLN A 161 8.35 2.53 8.90
N ALA A 162 7.90 1.82 7.89
CA ALA A 162 6.58 1.22 7.81
C ALA A 162 6.57 -0.21 8.37
N LEU A 163 5.38 -0.68 8.74
CA LEU A 163 5.16 -2.09 9.02
C LEU A 163 5.11 -2.85 7.70
N TYR A 164 5.97 -3.85 7.53
CA TYR A 164 5.94 -4.76 6.39
C TYR A 164 5.06 -5.97 6.68
N LEU A 165 4.16 -6.31 5.76
CA LEU A 165 3.23 -7.43 5.87
C LEU A 165 3.20 -8.24 4.55
N PRO A 166 3.78 -9.45 4.50
CA PRO A 166 3.65 -10.32 3.34
C PRO A 166 2.24 -10.91 3.27
N MET A 167 1.54 -10.69 2.16
CA MET A 167 0.15 -11.11 1.98
C MET A 167 0.00 -12.63 1.87
N ASN A 168 1.00 -13.31 1.33
CA ASN A 168 1.02 -14.76 1.16
C ASN A 168 1.20 -15.56 2.47
N ALA A 169 1.68 -14.92 3.53
CA ALA A 169 1.93 -15.55 4.83
C ALA A 169 0.78 -15.38 5.83
N MET A 170 -0.28 -14.64 5.47
CA MET A 170 -1.31 -14.26 6.44
C MET A 170 -2.70 -14.25 5.81
N SER A 171 -3.72 -14.59 6.64
CA SER A 171 -5.12 -14.37 6.24
C SER A 171 -5.47 -12.88 6.20
N ALA A 172 -6.44 -12.51 5.36
CA ALA A 172 -6.92 -11.13 5.24
C ALA A 172 -7.36 -10.53 6.60
N ALA A 173 -7.99 -11.33 7.44
CA ALA A 173 -8.40 -10.89 8.79
C ALA A 173 -7.21 -10.61 9.71
N ARG A 174 -6.11 -11.37 9.61
CA ARG A 174 -4.89 -11.12 10.39
C ARG A 174 -4.17 -9.86 9.91
N LEU A 175 -4.09 -9.65 8.60
CA LEU A 175 -3.54 -8.43 7.98
C LEU A 175 -4.31 -7.19 8.47
N GLY A 176 -5.64 -7.21 8.40
CA GLY A 176 -6.48 -6.10 8.89
C GLY A 176 -6.18 -5.75 10.35
N ARG A 177 -6.15 -6.76 11.26
CA ARG A 177 -5.83 -6.52 12.67
C ARG A 177 -4.45 -5.91 12.90
N LEU A 178 -3.43 -6.30 12.13
CA LEU A 178 -2.07 -5.75 12.27
C LEU A 178 -2.00 -4.30 11.80
N VAL A 179 -2.68 -3.96 10.70
CA VAL A 179 -2.80 -2.57 10.21
C VAL A 179 -3.46 -1.69 11.29
N MET A 180 -4.55 -2.17 11.89
CA MET A 180 -5.25 -1.42 12.94
C MET A 180 -4.41 -1.21 14.19
N ARG A 181 -3.66 -2.23 14.64
CA ARG A 181 -2.71 -2.07 15.76
C ARG A 181 -1.64 -1.01 15.48
N ARG A 182 -1.15 -0.91 14.24
CA ARG A 182 -0.19 0.13 13.87
C ARG A 182 -0.82 1.52 13.96
N ARG A 183 -2.07 1.65 13.52
CA ARG A 183 -2.82 2.89 13.64
C ARG A 183 -2.99 3.32 15.10
N ASP A 184 -3.43 2.41 15.97
CA ASP A 184 -3.71 2.72 17.38
C ASP A 184 -2.44 3.17 18.11
N ARG A 185 -1.28 2.56 17.82
CA ARG A 185 0.03 3.01 18.34
C ARG A 185 0.47 4.38 17.82
N ALA A 186 -0.08 4.83 16.72
CA ALA A 186 0.20 6.15 16.16
C ALA A 186 -0.63 7.26 16.81
N LEU A 187 -1.65 6.89 17.58
CA LEU A 187 -2.55 7.82 18.28
C LEU A 187 -2.16 8.04 19.75
N THR A 188 -1.28 7.18 20.29
CA THR A 188 -0.67 7.31 21.61
C THR A 188 0.68 7.99 21.53
#